data_011aa284d8d631b794dab6ea1cf46b49
#
_entry.id   011aa284d8d631b794dab6ea1cf46b49
#
_cell.length_a   1.000
_cell.length_b   1.000
_cell.length_c   1.000
_cell.angle_alpha   90.00
_cell.angle_beta   90.00
_cell.angle_gamma   90.00
#
_symmetry.space_group_name_H-M   'P 1'
#
loop_
_entity.id
_entity.type
_entity.pdbx_description
1 polymer ?
#
loop_
_entity_poly.entity_id
_entity_poly.type
_entity_poly.pdbx_seq_one_letter_code
_entity_poly.pdbx_strand_id
1 'polypeptide(L)'
;MQNIENLTIAGIVAQDYRTSDVFRKHRIDFCCGGKISLLDAKQQYGIEPETLVKEITEVLSSNTGAAHAYNEWDLDFLADFIERTHHQFVKQEIPVLEAYLSKIADVHGVNHPELHDVKRLFLASAEALTTHLEEEEKVLFPMIRQLVKASKQGNSTQDFQEEVLAHSVSKLIGEHETEGDRFKEIAQLTSQYSIPEDACNTYMVAISKLAAFEQDLHQHIHLENNILFPKAIAMESLILQ
;
A
#
# COMPACT_ATOMS: atom_id res chain seq x y z
N MET A 1 -25.58 8.06 -11.70
CA MET A 1 -24.33 8.25 -10.93
C MET A 1 -24.50 7.48 -9.64
N GLN A 2 -23.65 6.49 -9.37
CA GLN A 2 -23.62 5.88 -8.03
C GLN A 2 -23.33 6.98 -7.03
N ASN A 3 -24.04 7.00 -5.89
CA ASN A 3 -23.81 7.99 -4.85
C ASN A 3 -22.44 7.70 -4.22
N ILE A 4 -21.43 8.49 -4.55
CA ILE A 4 -20.03 8.31 -4.16
C ILE A 4 -19.88 8.22 -2.62
N GLU A 5 -20.80 8.82 -1.87
CA GLU A 5 -20.81 8.84 -0.42
C GLU A 5 -20.96 7.43 0.21
N ASN A 6 -21.60 6.52 -0.52
CA ASN A 6 -21.83 5.14 -0.09
C ASN A 6 -20.73 4.17 -0.54
N LEU A 7 -19.79 4.63 -1.37
CA LEU A 7 -18.63 3.82 -1.75
C LEU A 7 -17.64 3.75 -0.60
N THR A 8 -16.92 2.64 -0.51
CA THR A 8 -15.80 2.54 0.42
C THR A 8 -14.62 3.37 -0.08
N ILE A 9 -13.82 3.89 0.84
CA ILE A 9 -12.60 4.64 0.54
C ILE A 9 -11.70 3.82 -0.41
N ALA A 10 -11.44 2.56 -0.08
CA ALA A 10 -10.67 1.65 -0.93
C ALA A 10 -11.29 1.46 -2.33
N GLY A 11 -12.63 1.35 -2.40
CA GLY A 11 -13.36 1.22 -3.66
C GLY A 11 -13.25 2.46 -4.56
N ILE A 12 -13.22 3.66 -3.97
CA ILE A 12 -13.00 4.91 -4.71
C ILE A 12 -11.58 4.95 -5.28
N VAL A 13 -10.57 4.62 -4.46
CA VAL A 13 -9.17 4.59 -4.89
C VAL A 13 -8.91 3.50 -5.94
N ALA A 14 -9.58 2.34 -5.84
CA ALA A 14 -9.48 1.26 -6.84
C ALA A 14 -10.07 1.65 -8.20
N GLN A 15 -11.06 2.55 -8.25
CA GLN A 15 -11.61 3.06 -9.50
C GLN A 15 -10.68 4.07 -10.17
N ASP A 16 -10.05 4.95 -9.39
CA ASP A 16 -9.09 5.93 -9.88
C ASP A 16 -8.07 6.26 -8.78
N TYR A 17 -6.85 5.74 -8.93
CA TYR A 17 -5.80 5.88 -7.92
C TYR A 17 -5.43 7.34 -7.62
N ARG A 18 -5.67 8.30 -8.53
CA ARG A 18 -5.43 9.73 -8.29
C ARG A 18 -6.20 10.25 -7.06
N THR A 19 -7.32 9.62 -6.72
CA THR A 19 -8.10 9.98 -5.53
C THR A 19 -7.38 9.67 -4.21
N SER A 20 -6.35 8.83 -4.22
CA SER A 20 -5.51 8.54 -3.06
C SER A 20 -4.86 9.80 -2.47
N ASP A 21 -4.56 10.82 -3.31
CA ASP A 21 -3.99 12.07 -2.86
C ASP A 21 -4.93 12.86 -1.93
N VAL A 22 -6.26 12.77 -2.18
CA VAL A 22 -7.26 13.35 -1.29
C VAL A 22 -7.21 12.69 0.08
N PHE A 23 -7.21 11.36 0.12
CA PHE A 23 -7.19 10.61 1.37
C PHE A 23 -5.88 10.82 2.13
N ARG A 24 -4.75 10.85 1.45
CA ARG A 24 -3.43 11.17 2.04
C ARG A 24 -3.40 12.56 2.68
N LYS A 25 -3.88 13.58 1.96
CA LYS A 25 -3.99 14.97 2.47
C LYS A 25 -4.74 15.02 3.81
N HIS A 26 -5.78 14.22 3.95
CA HIS A 26 -6.59 14.11 5.15
C HIS A 26 -6.14 13.03 6.13
N ARG A 27 -5.01 12.37 5.89
CA ARG A 27 -4.47 11.27 6.72
C ARG A 27 -5.44 10.11 6.91
N ILE A 28 -6.22 9.83 5.88
CA ILE A 28 -7.16 8.72 5.84
C ILE A 28 -6.44 7.51 5.25
N ASP A 29 -6.44 6.41 5.99
CA ASP A 29 -5.90 5.14 5.54
C ASP A 29 -6.83 4.51 4.49
N PHE A 30 -6.39 4.51 3.24
CA PHE A 30 -7.13 3.94 2.12
C PHE A 30 -6.66 2.52 1.73
N CYS A 31 -5.51 2.06 2.25
CA CYS A 31 -4.93 0.76 1.90
C CYS A 31 -5.35 -0.37 2.84
N CYS A 32 -5.18 -0.20 4.15
CA CYS A 32 -5.55 -1.20 5.16
C CYS A 32 -6.91 -0.88 5.78
N GLY A 33 -7.16 0.39 6.12
CA GLY A 33 -8.39 0.90 6.74
C GLY A 33 -9.49 1.34 5.77
N GLY A 34 -9.32 1.18 4.47
CA GLY A 34 -10.20 1.75 3.44
C GLY A 34 -11.55 1.05 3.23
N LYS A 35 -11.91 0.07 4.04
CA LYS A 35 -13.19 -0.67 3.93
C LYS A 35 -14.41 0.11 4.44
N ILE A 36 -14.21 1.27 5.05
CA ILE A 36 -15.27 2.17 5.52
C ILE A 36 -15.79 3.07 4.39
N SER A 37 -17.04 3.55 4.52
CA SER A 37 -17.63 4.52 3.58
C SER A 37 -17.15 5.94 3.86
N LEU A 38 -17.36 6.87 2.90
CA LEU A 38 -17.09 8.29 3.14
C LEU A 38 -17.93 8.85 4.30
N LEU A 39 -19.14 8.34 4.50
CA LEU A 39 -19.99 8.75 5.63
C LEU A 39 -19.38 8.32 6.97
N ASP A 40 -18.82 7.13 7.04
CA ASP A 40 -18.19 6.62 8.26
C ASP A 40 -16.84 7.31 8.54
N ALA A 41 -16.18 7.85 7.52
CA ALA A 41 -14.93 8.61 7.67
C ALA A 41 -15.10 9.84 8.58
N LYS A 42 -16.28 10.49 8.61
CA LYS A 42 -16.59 11.57 9.56
C LYS A 42 -16.42 11.12 11.00
N GLN A 43 -16.91 9.94 11.34
CA GLN A 43 -16.88 9.43 12.70
C GLN A 43 -15.45 9.06 13.15
N GLN A 44 -14.65 8.54 12.22
CA GLN A 44 -13.30 8.07 12.52
C GLN A 44 -12.23 9.16 12.41
N TYR A 45 -12.35 10.06 11.44
CA TYR A 45 -11.32 11.07 11.13
C TYR A 45 -11.78 12.52 11.36
N GLY A 46 -13.06 12.74 11.68
CA GLY A 46 -13.62 14.07 11.96
C GLY A 46 -13.75 14.96 10.71
N ILE A 47 -13.79 14.38 9.51
CA ILE A 47 -13.84 15.13 8.26
C ILE A 47 -15.25 15.03 7.67
N GLU A 48 -15.80 16.17 7.25
CA GLU A 48 -17.13 16.22 6.66
C GLU A 48 -17.13 15.51 5.29
N PRO A 49 -18.07 14.59 5.03
CA PRO A 49 -18.14 13.83 3.78
C PRO A 49 -18.22 14.73 2.53
N GLU A 50 -18.93 15.87 2.64
CA GLU A 50 -19.08 16.83 1.55
C GLU A 50 -17.73 17.42 1.11
N THR A 51 -16.80 17.61 2.05
CA THR A 51 -15.43 18.05 1.75
C THR A 51 -14.69 17.02 0.91
N LEU A 52 -14.75 15.74 1.32
CA LEU A 52 -14.13 14.64 0.58
C LEU A 52 -14.77 14.47 -0.81
N VAL A 53 -16.10 14.46 -0.88
CA VAL A 53 -16.83 14.35 -2.16
C VAL A 53 -16.43 15.46 -3.13
N LYS A 54 -16.34 16.71 -2.66
CA LYS A 54 -15.90 17.84 -3.47
C LYS A 54 -14.49 17.62 -4.02
N GLU A 55 -13.52 17.35 -3.15
CA GLU A 55 -12.12 17.17 -3.55
C GLU A 55 -11.94 15.96 -4.49
N ILE A 56 -12.61 14.83 -4.22
CA ILE A 56 -12.62 13.67 -5.09
C ILE A 56 -13.20 14.02 -6.47
N THR A 57 -14.31 14.75 -6.50
CA THR A 57 -14.94 15.15 -7.77
C THR A 57 -14.02 16.07 -8.58
N GLU A 58 -13.29 16.97 -7.93
CA GLU A 58 -12.28 17.81 -8.57
C GLU A 58 -11.17 16.97 -9.21
N VAL A 59 -10.65 15.97 -8.48
CA VAL A 59 -9.63 15.03 -9.03
C VAL A 59 -10.17 14.26 -10.23
N LEU A 60 -11.37 13.66 -10.13
CA LEU A 60 -11.97 12.87 -11.19
C LEU A 60 -12.30 13.69 -12.43
N SER A 61 -12.62 14.98 -12.30
CA SER A 61 -12.89 15.89 -13.40
C SER A 61 -11.63 16.47 -14.03
N SER A 62 -10.48 16.38 -13.37
CA SER A 62 -9.22 16.89 -13.88
C SER A 62 -8.65 15.98 -14.99
N ASN A 63 -8.15 16.60 -16.08
CA ASN A 63 -7.42 15.88 -17.15
C ASN A 63 -5.92 15.71 -16.82
N THR A 64 -5.50 15.91 -15.57
CA THR A 64 -4.10 15.81 -15.16
C THR A 64 -3.77 14.38 -14.75
N GLY A 65 -2.85 13.76 -15.47
CA GLY A 65 -2.35 12.40 -15.21
C GLY A 65 -3.18 11.30 -15.89
N ALA A 66 -2.55 10.16 -16.12
CA ALA A 66 -3.25 8.97 -16.58
C ALA A 66 -4.04 8.38 -15.40
N ALA A 67 -5.35 8.25 -15.57
CA ALA A 67 -6.14 7.41 -14.67
C ALA A 67 -5.69 5.96 -14.89
N HIS A 68 -5.00 5.38 -13.91
CA HIS A 68 -4.69 3.97 -13.94
C HIS A 68 -5.88 3.20 -13.36
N ALA A 69 -6.69 2.62 -14.24
CA ALA A 69 -7.80 1.74 -13.87
C ALA A 69 -7.26 0.33 -13.54
N TYR A 70 -6.43 0.23 -12.50
CA TYR A 70 -5.84 -1.04 -12.06
C TYR A 70 -6.90 -2.13 -11.84
N ASN A 71 -8.11 -1.72 -11.50
CA ASN A 71 -9.23 -2.63 -11.31
C ASN A 71 -9.69 -3.33 -12.61
N GLU A 72 -9.29 -2.83 -13.78
CA GLU A 72 -9.63 -3.45 -15.09
C GLU A 72 -8.56 -4.42 -15.58
N TRP A 73 -7.40 -4.50 -14.86
CA TRP A 73 -6.29 -5.33 -15.29
C TRP A 73 -6.51 -6.82 -14.98
N ASP A 74 -5.97 -7.67 -15.84
CA ASP A 74 -5.88 -9.12 -15.57
C ASP A 74 -4.99 -9.34 -14.33
N LEU A 75 -5.34 -10.34 -13.51
CA LEU A 75 -4.65 -10.57 -12.24
C LEU A 75 -3.19 -10.99 -12.39
N ASP A 76 -2.86 -11.76 -13.44
CA ASP A 76 -1.49 -12.14 -13.78
C ASP A 76 -0.64 -10.90 -14.14
N PHE A 77 -1.23 -9.98 -14.92
CA PHE A 77 -0.57 -8.71 -15.27
C PHE A 77 -0.41 -7.79 -14.07
N LEU A 78 -1.43 -7.69 -13.20
CA LEU A 78 -1.34 -6.88 -11.99
C LEU A 78 -0.29 -7.42 -11.02
N ALA A 79 -0.19 -8.74 -10.82
CA ALA A 79 0.85 -9.36 -10.02
C ALA A 79 2.25 -9.09 -10.60
N ASP A 80 2.43 -9.19 -11.92
CA ASP A 80 3.69 -8.85 -12.59
C ASP A 80 4.06 -7.38 -12.43
N PHE A 81 3.07 -6.49 -12.49
CA PHE A 81 3.29 -5.05 -12.28
C PHE A 81 3.75 -4.76 -10.85
N ILE A 82 3.08 -5.32 -9.84
CA ILE A 82 3.45 -5.17 -8.43
C ILE A 82 4.89 -5.63 -8.22
N GLU A 83 5.22 -6.84 -8.67
CA GLU A 83 6.55 -7.41 -8.54
C GLU A 83 7.64 -6.55 -9.20
N ARG A 84 7.41 -6.08 -10.43
CA ARG A 84 8.39 -5.32 -11.21
C ARG A 84 8.51 -3.85 -10.84
N THR A 85 7.49 -3.29 -10.23
CA THR A 85 7.46 -1.86 -9.85
C THR A 85 7.71 -1.71 -8.37
N HIS A 86 6.79 -2.19 -7.54
CA HIS A 86 6.80 -1.96 -6.10
C HIS A 86 7.84 -2.82 -5.37
N HIS A 87 7.88 -4.14 -5.63
CA HIS A 87 8.88 -5.00 -4.99
C HIS A 87 10.30 -4.62 -5.38
N GLN A 88 10.54 -4.29 -6.65
CA GLN A 88 11.87 -3.83 -7.08
C GLN A 88 12.24 -2.50 -6.43
N PHE A 89 11.30 -1.57 -6.29
CA PHE A 89 11.52 -0.31 -5.58
C PHE A 89 11.90 -0.56 -4.11
N VAL A 90 11.11 -1.36 -3.39
CA VAL A 90 11.38 -1.72 -1.99
C VAL A 90 12.77 -2.34 -1.83
N LYS A 91 13.12 -3.35 -2.65
CA LYS A 91 14.43 -4.03 -2.62
C LYS A 91 15.60 -3.08 -2.89
N GLN A 92 15.40 -2.08 -3.75
CA GLN A 92 16.43 -1.10 -4.07
C GLN A 92 16.57 -0.02 -2.99
N GLU A 93 15.47 0.44 -2.42
CA GLU A 93 15.48 1.54 -1.45
C GLU A 93 15.83 1.10 -0.02
N ILE A 94 15.58 -0.14 0.39
CA ILE A 94 15.93 -0.65 1.72
C ILE A 94 17.40 -0.36 2.05
N PRO A 95 18.41 -0.86 1.32
CA PRO A 95 19.81 -0.65 1.69
C PRO A 95 20.22 0.82 1.65
N VAL A 96 19.59 1.60 0.78
CA VAL A 96 19.86 3.04 0.68
C VAL A 96 19.36 3.78 1.91
N LEU A 97 18.09 3.51 2.32
CA LEU A 97 17.49 4.11 3.50
C LEU A 97 18.18 3.67 4.80
N GLU A 98 18.57 2.40 4.93
CA GLU A 98 19.35 1.90 6.06
C GLU A 98 20.64 2.70 6.26
N ALA A 99 21.38 2.94 5.16
CA ALA A 99 22.60 3.72 5.20
C ALA A 99 22.34 5.19 5.58
N TYR A 100 21.32 5.82 5.00
CA TYR A 100 20.97 7.20 5.28
C TYR A 100 20.48 7.39 6.71
N LEU A 101 19.55 6.55 7.18
CA LEU A 101 18.99 6.62 8.54
C LEU A 101 20.05 6.36 9.60
N SER A 102 20.97 5.41 9.34
CA SER A 102 22.11 5.20 10.25
C SER A 102 22.95 6.46 10.34
N LYS A 103 23.31 7.07 9.20
CA LYS A 103 24.16 8.25 9.17
C LYS A 103 23.52 9.46 9.86
N ILE A 104 22.22 9.73 9.63
CA ILE A 104 21.57 10.88 10.26
C ILE A 104 21.34 10.66 11.75
N ALA A 105 21.06 9.44 12.19
CA ALA A 105 20.97 9.12 13.62
C ALA A 105 22.32 9.31 14.33
N ASP A 106 23.44 8.93 13.69
CA ASP A 106 24.78 9.11 14.28
C ASP A 106 25.20 10.60 14.33
N VAL A 107 24.82 11.41 13.34
CA VAL A 107 25.27 12.82 13.23
C VAL A 107 24.33 13.76 13.96
N HIS A 108 23.03 13.55 13.88
CA HIS A 108 22.00 14.46 14.39
C HIS A 108 21.28 13.93 15.65
N GLY A 109 21.50 12.68 16.03
CA GLY A 109 20.74 12.02 17.10
C GLY A 109 20.86 12.67 18.49
N VAL A 110 21.87 13.53 18.71
CA VAL A 110 21.95 14.31 19.96
C VAL A 110 20.87 15.38 20.04
N ASN A 111 20.61 16.08 18.91
CA ASN A 111 19.59 17.13 18.81
C ASN A 111 18.25 16.56 18.39
N HIS A 112 18.23 15.42 17.72
CA HIS A 112 17.09 14.72 17.16
C HIS A 112 17.07 13.26 17.65
N PRO A 113 16.82 13.00 18.93
CA PRO A 113 16.87 11.65 19.50
C PRO A 113 15.85 10.70 18.88
N GLU A 114 14.73 11.21 18.33
CA GLU A 114 13.73 10.46 17.61
C GLU A 114 14.29 9.69 16.40
N LEU A 115 15.41 10.14 15.80
CA LEU A 115 16.04 9.47 14.66
C LEU A 115 16.52 8.05 14.99
N HIS A 116 16.85 7.78 16.26
CA HIS A 116 17.22 6.44 16.68
C HIS A 116 16.01 5.49 16.62
N ASP A 117 14.84 5.97 17.00
CA ASP A 117 13.60 5.19 16.90
C ASP A 117 13.14 5.04 15.45
N VAL A 118 13.21 6.09 14.64
CA VAL A 118 12.94 6.03 13.20
C VAL A 118 13.82 4.97 12.53
N LYS A 119 15.13 4.99 12.80
CA LYS A 119 16.07 3.97 12.29
C LYS A 119 15.66 2.57 12.75
N ARG A 120 15.38 2.36 14.02
CA ARG A 120 14.99 1.05 14.58
C ARG A 120 13.72 0.52 13.93
N LEU A 121 12.71 1.36 13.78
CA LEU A 121 11.43 1.00 13.14
C LEU A 121 11.64 0.64 11.67
N PHE A 122 12.41 1.44 10.94
CA PHE A 122 12.68 1.17 9.53
C PHE A 122 13.47 -0.14 9.34
N LEU A 123 14.46 -0.44 10.17
CA LEU A 123 15.20 -1.70 10.10
C LEU A 123 14.29 -2.91 10.33
N ALA A 124 13.36 -2.81 11.30
CA ALA A 124 12.36 -3.86 11.52
C ALA A 124 11.40 -4.02 10.32
N SER A 125 11.04 -2.90 9.67
CA SER A 125 10.26 -2.91 8.42
C SER A 125 11.01 -3.57 7.27
N ALA A 126 12.29 -3.24 7.11
CA ALA A 126 13.16 -3.79 6.07
C ALA A 126 13.28 -5.33 6.16
N GLU A 127 13.48 -5.85 7.38
CA GLU A 127 13.54 -7.30 7.63
C GLU A 127 12.19 -7.98 7.32
N ALA A 128 11.08 -7.42 7.83
CA ALA A 128 9.75 -7.96 7.62
C ALA A 128 9.35 -7.94 6.14
N LEU A 129 9.52 -6.81 5.45
CA LEU A 129 9.20 -6.65 4.03
C LEU A 129 10.04 -7.58 3.15
N THR A 130 11.34 -7.78 3.45
CA THR A 130 12.17 -8.70 2.69
C THR A 130 11.58 -10.12 2.68
N THR A 131 11.15 -10.61 3.84
CA THR A 131 10.54 -11.94 3.98
C THR A 131 9.16 -11.99 3.31
N HIS A 132 8.36 -10.95 3.50
CA HIS A 132 7.03 -10.80 2.94
C HIS A 132 7.03 -10.85 1.41
N LEU A 133 7.85 -10.01 0.75
CA LEU A 133 7.99 -9.99 -0.70
C LEU A 133 8.46 -11.35 -1.27
N GLU A 134 9.35 -12.04 -0.55
CA GLU A 134 9.79 -13.38 -0.96
C GLU A 134 8.65 -14.41 -0.92
N GLU A 135 7.77 -14.34 0.07
CA GLU A 135 6.61 -15.23 0.17
C GLU A 135 5.61 -14.96 -0.96
N GLU A 136 5.35 -13.71 -1.29
CA GLU A 136 4.47 -13.35 -2.40
C GLU A 136 5.03 -13.80 -3.76
N GLU A 137 6.29 -13.51 -4.04
CA GLU A 137 6.94 -13.85 -5.31
C GLU A 137 7.10 -15.34 -5.51
N LYS A 138 7.37 -16.10 -4.44
CA LYS A 138 7.64 -17.55 -4.53
C LYS A 138 6.40 -18.42 -4.37
N VAL A 139 5.36 -17.91 -3.69
CA VAL A 139 4.17 -18.70 -3.35
C VAL A 139 2.89 -18.06 -3.91
N LEU A 140 2.51 -16.88 -3.46
CA LEU A 140 1.19 -16.30 -3.75
C LEU A 140 1.02 -15.92 -5.23
N PHE A 141 1.96 -15.16 -5.81
CA PHE A 141 1.84 -14.72 -7.20
C PHE A 141 1.90 -15.87 -8.21
N PRO A 142 2.74 -16.90 -8.03
CA PRO A 142 2.63 -18.13 -8.83
C PRO A 142 1.25 -18.81 -8.75
N MET A 143 0.63 -18.87 -7.56
CA MET A 143 -0.72 -19.42 -7.39
C MET A 143 -1.75 -18.59 -8.17
N ILE A 144 -1.70 -17.26 -8.08
CA ILE A 144 -2.59 -16.36 -8.81
C ILE A 144 -2.44 -16.56 -10.34
N ARG A 145 -1.19 -16.64 -10.83
CA ARG A 145 -0.94 -16.90 -12.27
C ARG A 145 -1.50 -18.26 -12.71
N GLN A 146 -1.42 -19.28 -11.87
CA GLN A 146 -2.02 -20.60 -12.15
C GLN A 146 -3.56 -20.53 -12.19
N LEU A 147 -4.19 -19.79 -11.25
CA LEU A 147 -5.64 -19.54 -11.26
C LEU A 147 -6.10 -18.88 -12.55
N VAL A 148 -5.41 -17.81 -12.98
CA VAL A 148 -5.72 -17.12 -14.25
C VAL A 148 -5.61 -18.07 -15.44
N LYS A 149 -4.57 -18.90 -15.47
CA LYS A 149 -4.39 -19.89 -16.54
C LYS A 149 -5.51 -20.92 -16.55
N ALA A 150 -5.89 -21.45 -15.38
CA ALA A 150 -6.98 -22.43 -15.27
C ALA A 150 -8.32 -21.83 -15.70
N SER A 151 -8.63 -20.61 -15.29
CA SER A 151 -9.84 -19.88 -15.69
C SER A 151 -9.91 -19.69 -17.20
N LYS A 152 -8.79 -19.31 -17.85
CA LYS A 152 -8.72 -19.13 -19.33
C LYS A 152 -8.86 -20.44 -20.10
N GLN A 153 -8.52 -21.60 -19.52
CA GLN A 153 -8.56 -22.91 -20.15
C GLN A 153 -9.87 -23.69 -19.91
N GLY A 154 -10.75 -23.19 -19.03
CA GLY A 154 -11.98 -23.90 -18.67
C GLY A 154 -11.76 -25.22 -17.95
N ASN A 155 -10.59 -25.42 -17.33
CA ASN A 155 -10.24 -26.62 -16.61
C ASN A 155 -10.61 -26.46 -15.12
N SER A 156 -11.39 -27.41 -14.59
CA SER A 156 -11.49 -27.59 -13.15
C SER A 156 -10.15 -28.10 -12.65
N THR A 157 -9.51 -27.36 -11.76
CA THR A 157 -8.19 -27.72 -11.25
C THR A 157 -8.33 -28.72 -10.11
N GLN A 158 -8.04 -30.00 -10.37
CA GLN A 158 -7.93 -31.02 -9.33
C GLN A 158 -6.74 -30.79 -8.36
N ASP A 159 -5.88 -29.81 -8.68
CA ASP A 159 -4.64 -29.53 -7.93
C ASP A 159 -4.78 -28.34 -6.96
N PHE A 160 -5.89 -27.59 -6.97
CA PHE A 160 -6.11 -26.53 -5.98
C PHE A 160 -6.75 -27.11 -4.73
N GLN A 161 -6.03 -27.01 -3.61
CA GLN A 161 -6.61 -27.28 -2.29
C GLN A 161 -7.44 -26.08 -1.88
N GLU A 162 -8.71 -26.30 -1.57
CA GLU A 162 -9.59 -25.30 -0.98
C GLU A 162 -8.90 -24.61 0.22
N GLU A 163 -9.10 -23.28 0.34
CA GLU A 163 -8.65 -22.45 1.46
C GLU A 163 -7.15 -22.07 1.52
N VAL A 164 -6.27 -22.61 0.67
CA VAL A 164 -4.84 -22.27 0.75
C VAL A 164 -4.60 -20.80 0.38
N LEU A 165 -5.25 -20.30 -0.68
CA LEU A 165 -5.13 -18.91 -1.09
C LEU A 165 -5.71 -17.96 -0.04
N ALA A 166 -6.91 -18.24 0.46
CA ALA A 166 -7.57 -17.41 1.47
C ALA A 166 -6.76 -17.32 2.77
N HIS A 167 -6.14 -18.43 3.18
CA HIS A 167 -5.27 -18.46 4.37
C HIS A 167 -4.00 -17.62 4.16
N SER A 168 -3.30 -17.81 3.03
CA SER A 168 -2.11 -17.01 2.69
C SER A 168 -2.43 -15.52 2.62
N VAL A 169 -3.52 -15.15 1.95
CA VAL A 169 -3.97 -13.76 1.85
C VAL A 169 -4.28 -13.17 3.24
N SER A 170 -4.97 -13.90 4.11
CA SER A 170 -5.30 -13.43 5.46
C SER A 170 -4.05 -13.12 6.29
N LYS A 171 -3.01 -13.95 6.18
CA LYS A 171 -1.72 -13.73 6.84
C LYS A 171 -1.06 -12.45 6.31
N LEU A 172 -0.95 -12.29 5.00
CA LEU A 172 -0.30 -11.15 4.35
C LEU A 172 -1.02 -9.83 4.67
N ILE A 173 -2.36 -9.81 4.71
CA ILE A 173 -3.13 -8.64 5.15
C ILE A 173 -2.75 -8.24 6.59
N GLY A 174 -2.59 -9.17 7.50
CA GLY A 174 -2.14 -8.88 8.87
C GLY A 174 -0.71 -8.31 8.93
N GLU A 175 0.17 -8.74 8.04
CA GLU A 175 1.51 -8.17 7.88
C GLU A 175 1.45 -6.74 7.32
N HIS A 176 0.57 -6.48 6.34
CA HIS A 176 0.32 -5.12 5.81
C HIS A 176 -0.20 -4.15 6.88
N GLU A 177 -1.12 -4.60 7.74
CA GLU A 177 -1.62 -3.79 8.86
C GLU A 177 -0.47 -3.42 9.82
N THR A 178 0.40 -4.38 10.11
CA THR A 178 1.57 -4.17 10.97
C THR A 178 2.54 -3.15 10.37
N GLU A 179 2.81 -3.24 9.07
CA GLU A 179 3.67 -2.28 8.37
C GLU A 179 3.01 -0.89 8.30
N GLY A 180 1.72 -0.83 8.02
CA GLY A 180 0.96 0.42 8.03
C GLY A 180 1.05 1.15 9.37
N ASP A 181 0.92 0.42 10.49
CA ASP A 181 1.04 1.00 11.83
C ASP A 181 2.47 1.44 12.14
N ARG A 182 3.48 0.69 11.68
CA ARG A 182 4.90 1.06 11.83
C ARG A 182 5.23 2.34 11.08
N PHE A 183 4.74 2.52 9.85
CA PHE A 183 4.94 3.75 9.08
C PHE A 183 4.14 4.94 9.65
N LYS A 184 2.96 4.72 10.24
CA LYS A 184 2.26 5.77 11.01
C LYS A 184 3.12 6.28 12.18
N GLU A 185 3.81 5.40 12.90
CA GLU A 185 4.71 5.78 13.99
C GLU A 185 5.94 6.55 13.45
N ILE A 186 6.55 6.09 12.35
CA ILE A 186 7.64 6.81 11.68
C ILE A 186 7.20 8.22 11.25
N ALA A 187 6.02 8.34 10.65
CA ALA A 187 5.47 9.63 10.25
C ALA A 187 5.24 10.57 11.44
N GLN A 188 4.77 10.06 12.58
CA GLN A 188 4.62 10.83 13.81
C GLN A 188 5.97 11.32 14.35
N LEU A 189 6.97 10.43 14.47
CA LEU A 189 8.31 10.77 14.95
C LEU A 189 9.00 11.82 14.06
N THR A 190 8.77 11.76 12.75
CA THR A 190 9.35 12.71 11.78
C THR A 190 8.48 13.95 11.57
N SER A 191 7.48 14.21 12.42
CA SER A 191 6.52 15.31 12.25
C SER A 191 5.94 15.36 10.82
N GLN A 192 5.50 14.20 10.31
CA GLN A 192 4.99 14.00 8.96
C GLN A 192 6.04 14.31 7.87
N TYR A 193 7.22 13.76 8.07
CA TYR A 193 8.37 13.92 7.17
C TYR A 193 8.80 15.38 6.97
N SER A 194 8.57 16.20 8.00
CA SER A 194 9.02 17.59 8.01
C SER A 194 10.54 17.68 8.14
N ILE A 195 11.14 18.62 7.42
CA ILE A 195 12.58 18.85 7.44
C ILE A 195 12.87 19.92 8.49
N PRO A 196 13.62 19.63 9.58
CA PRO A 196 14.01 20.64 10.56
C PRO A 196 14.97 21.66 10.00
N GLU A 197 15.01 22.86 10.60
CA GLU A 197 15.83 23.99 10.13
C GLU A 197 17.34 23.71 10.14
N ASP A 198 17.80 22.85 11.08
CA ASP A 198 19.20 22.47 11.23
C ASP A 198 19.57 21.20 10.42
N ALA A 199 18.68 20.73 9.54
CA ALA A 199 18.90 19.57 8.72
C ALA A 199 20.01 19.80 7.67
N CYS A 200 21.01 18.92 7.65
CA CYS A 200 21.96 18.87 6.54
C CYS A 200 21.35 18.22 5.28
N ASN A 201 22.03 18.35 4.14
CA ASN A 201 21.57 17.76 2.88
C ASN A 201 21.29 16.24 2.99
N THR A 202 22.09 15.50 3.76
CA THR A 202 21.88 14.08 3.96
C THR A 202 20.57 13.81 4.71
N TYR A 203 20.27 14.64 5.71
CA TYR A 203 19.02 14.54 6.47
C TYR A 203 17.82 14.83 5.55
N MET A 204 17.85 15.92 4.77
CA MET A 204 16.78 16.25 3.83
C MET A 204 16.51 15.11 2.85
N VAL A 205 17.56 14.51 2.28
CA VAL A 205 17.43 13.39 1.34
C VAL A 205 16.84 12.16 2.05
N ALA A 206 17.30 11.83 3.26
CA ALA A 206 16.81 10.69 4.03
C ALA A 206 15.31 10.80 4.29
N ILE A 207 14.84 11.95 4.77
CA ILE A 207 13.42 12.18 5.06
C ILE A 207 12.57 12.16 3.79
N SER A 208 13.06 12.76 2.71
CA SER A 208 12.36 12.75 1.41
C SER A 208 12.23 11.34 0.84
N LYS A 209 13.28 10.52 0.94
CA LYS A 209 13.25 9.11 0.52
C LYS A 209 12.33 8.26 1.39
N LEU A 210 12.33 8.50 2.69
CA LEU A 210 11.46 7.78 3.64
C LEU A 210 9.98 8.08 3.35
N ALA A 211 9.64 9.34 3.06
CA ALA A 211 8.30 9.73 2.63
C ALA A 211 7.89 9.06 1.30
N ALA A 212 8.82 9.01 0.33
CA ALA A 212 8.58 8.34 -0.95
C ALA A 212 8.39 6.82 -0.78
N PHE A 213 9.13 6.21 0.16
CA PHE A 213 9.00 4.80 0.48
C PHE A 213 7.62 4.48 1.07
N GLU A 214 7.14 5.27 2.04
CA GLU A 214 5.78 5.11 2.58
C GLU A 214 4.71 5.28 1.49
N GLN A 215 4.89 6.26 0.61
CA GLN A 215 3.93 6.49 -0.48
C GLN A 215 3.85 5.30 -1.42
N ASP A 216 4.98 4.71 -1.80
CA ASP A 216 5.02 3.51 -2.64
C ASP A 216 4.41 2.31 -1.92
N LEU A 217 4.76 2.11 -0.64
CA LEU A 217 4.21 1.04 0.19
C LEU A 217 2.68 1.11 0.30
N HIS A 218 2.12 2.30 0.46
CA HIS A 218 0.65 2.48 0.49
C HIS A 218 0.00 2.12 -0.84
N GLN A 219 0.64 2.44 -1.98
CA GLN A 219 0.14 2.04 -3.30
C GLN A 219 0.21 0.53 -3.48
N HIS A 220 1.35 -0.06 -3.16
CA HIS A 220 1.60 -1.49 -3.19
C HIS A 220 0.51 -2.25 -2.41
N ILE A 221 0.38 -1.98 -1.11
CA ILE A 221 -0.62 -2.60 -0.23
C ILE A 221 -2.05 -2.38 -0.76
N HIS A 222 -2.35 -1.19 -1.29
CA HIS A 222 -3.67 -0.92 -1.86
C HIS A 222 -3.99 -1.82 -3.06
N LEU A 223 -3.04 -1.99 -3.98
CA LEU A 223 -3.21 -2.84 -5.16
C LEU A 223 -3.47 -4.30 -4.77
N GLU A 224 -2.82 -4.78 -3.73
CA GLU A 224 -2.98 -6.13 -3.21
C GLU A 224 -4.26 -6.29 -2.40
N ASN A 225 -4.42 -5.56 -1.32
CA ASN A 225 -5.53 -5.71 -0.39
C ASN A 225 -6.88 -5.43 -1.00
N ASN A 226 -6.95 -4.48 -1.94
CA ASN A 226 -8.22 -3.95 -2.43
C ASN A 226 -8.54 -4.34 -3.88
N ILE A 227 -7.57 -4.90 -4.62
CA ILE A 227 -7.79 -5.33 -6.01
C ILE A 227 -7.34 -6.78 -6.23
N LEU A 228 -6.05 -7.09 -6.07
CA LEU A 228 -5.49 -8.38 -6.44
C LEU A 228 -6.08 -9.52 -5.59
N PHE A 229 -6.00 -9.40 -4.27
CA PHE A 229 -6.40 -10.47 -3.35
C PHE A 229 -7.91 -10.75 -3.39
N PRO A 230 -8.81 -9.75 -3.32
CA PRO A 230 -10.24 -10.02 -3.40
C PRO A 230 -10.67 -10.68 -4.72
N LYS A 231 -10.07 -10.27 -5.83
CA LYS A 231 -10.37 -10.84 -7.14
C LYS A 231 -9.81 -12.26 -7.29
N ALA A 232 -8.63 -12.52 -6.75
CA ALA A 232 -8.03 -13.86 -6.78
C ALA A 232 -8.88 -14.85 -5.99
N ILE A 233 -9.34 -14.49 -4.79
CA ILE A 233 -10.26 -15.31 -3.97
C ILE A 233 -11.60 -15.54 -4.71
N ALA A 234 -12.16 -14.51 -5.32
CA ALA A 234 -13.40 -14.65 -6.09
C ALA A 234 -13.20 -15.59 -7.30
N MET A 235 -12.07 -15.49 -8.00
CA MET A 235 -11.73 -16.37 -9.12
C MET A 235 -11.54 -17.83 -8.67
N GLU A 236 -10.85 -18.07 -7.55
CA GLU A 236 -10.69 -19.41 -6.95
C GLU A 236 -12.06 -20.03 -6.69
N SER A 237 -12.95 -19.29 -6.02
CA SER A 237 -14.31 -19.77 -5.70
C SER A 237 -15.14 -20.13 -6.94
N LEU A 238 -14.92 -19.47 -8.09
CA LEU A 238 -15.60 -19.78 -9.34
C LEU A 238 -15.05 -21.03 -10.05
N ILE A 239 -13.77 -21.33 -9.88
CA ILE A 239 -13.09 -22.48 -10.50
C ILE A 239 -13.40 -23.78 -9.74
N LEU A 240 -13.64 -23.69 -8.43
CA LEU A 240 -13.93 -24.83 -7.55
C LEU A 240 -15.41 -25.26 -7.56
N GLN A 241 -16.32 -24.48 -8.20
CA GLN A 241 -17.74 -24.81 -8.41
C GLN A 241 -17.94 -25.65 -9.69
#